data_a76c2f7c174f7e0b31105d4dd3909187
#
_entry.id   a76c2f7c174f7e0b31105d4dd3909187
#
_cell.length_a   1.000
_cell.length_b   1.000
_cell.length_c   1.000
_cell.angle_alpha   90.00
_cell.angle_beta   90.00
_cell.angle_gamma   90.00
#
_symmetry.space_group_name_H-M   'P 1'
#
loop_
_entity.id
_entity.type
_entity.pdbx_description
1 polymer ?
#
loop_
_entity_poly.entity_id
_entity_poly.type
_entity_poly.pdbx_seq_one_letter_code
_entity_poly.pdbx_strand_id
1 'polypeptide(L)'
;AIADLEKDWLQYPIFRIDFNGGPYTQPGVLEATIEGYLGNWEDIYGKNLNYTTTGDRFKELLRRAYERTGQRAVVLIDEYDKPILDVLDTGTYTCNHVGEKLLLEDHHREILKSFYSTFKGADEYLKFVLLTGVTKFSQVSVFSGFNQPKDISMDERYESLCGITQEELEKYFAEPISRLATKYECTVEEMKDWLKRQYDGYHFSTNMAAIYNPFSILNAFDMNEIRDYWFATGSSRCKIHQRGILIGIRM
;
A
#
# COMPACT_ATOMS: atom_id res chain seq x y z
N ALA A 1 -19.30 -11.18 7.97
CA ALA A 1 -17.85 -11.01 7.92
C ALA A 1 -17.25 -11.93 6.86
N ILE A 2 -15.92 -11.79 6.57
CA ILE A 2 -15.26 -12.57 5.52
C ILE A 2 -15.41 -14.09 5.68
N ALA A 3 -15.54 -14.58 6.91
CA ALA A 3 -15.77 -15.99 7.23
C ALA A 3 -17.08 -16.54 6.64
N ASP A 4 -18.02 -15.68 6.30
CA ASP A 4 -19.28 -16.06 5.65
C ASP A 4 -19.14 -16.18 4.13
N LEU A 5 -18.14 -15.51 3.57
CA LEU A 5 -17.86 -15.42 2.15
C LEU A 5 -16.77 -16.42 1.70
N GLU A 6 -15.78 -16.66 2.55
CA GLU A 6 -14.68 -17.58 2.30
C GLU A 6 -14.76 -18.79 3.23
N LYS A 7 -14.87 -19.97 2.65
CA LYS A 7 -15.04 -21.24 3.38
C LYS A 7 -13.81 -22.15 3.27
N ASP A 8 -13.10 -22.07 2.17
CA ASP A 8 -12.00 -23.00 1.88
C ASP A 8 -10.67 -22.54 2.46
N TRP A 9 -10.51 -21.25 2.76
CA TRP A 9 -9.33 -20.66 3.37
C TRP A 9 -8.02 -21.13 2.72
N LEU A 10 -7.99 -21.14 1.40
CA LEU A 10 -6.84 -21.58 0.63
C LEU A 10 -5.59 -20.74 0.97
N GLN A 11 -4.47 -21.42 1.15
CA GLN A 11 -3.19 -20.77 1.39
C GLN A 11 -2.48 -20.49 0.07
N TYR A 12 -2.00 -19.28 -0.10
CA TYR A 12 -1.28 -18.83 -1.29
C TYR A 12 0.17 -18.48 -0.93
N PRO A 13 1.14 -18.66 -1.86
CA PRO A 13 2.46 -18.03 -1.72
C PRO A 13 2.29 -16.52 -1.68
N ILE A 14 2.86 -15.86 -0.65
CA ILE A 14 2.77 -14.40 -0.48
C ILE A 14 4.15 -13.79 -0.65
N PHE A 15 4.25 -12.83 -1.57
CA PHE A 15 5.42 -12.00 -1.82
C PHE A 15 5.09 -10.57 -1.37
N ARG A 16 5.58 -10.19 -0.18
CA ARG A 16 5.34 -8.86 0.37
C ARG A 16 6.60 -8.02 0.29
N ILE A 17 6.49 -6.84 -0.31
CA ILE A 17 7.50 -5.79 -0.31
C ILE A 17 6.93 -4.60 0.44
N ASP A 18 7.71 -4.02 1.33
CA ASP A 18 7.39 -2.79 2.03
C ASP A 18 8.56 -1.82 1.83
N PHE A 19 8.31 -0.74 1.11
CA PHE A 19 9.31 0.29 0.87
C PHE A 19 9.34 1.35 1.97
N ASN A 20 8.57 1.18 3.04
CA ASN A 20 8.60 2.10 4.16
C ASN A 20 9.91 1.97 4.94
N GLY A 21 10.50 3.09 5.34
CA GLY A 21 11.65 3.13 6.26
C GLY A 21 13.03 3.01 5.62
N GLY A 22 13.17 2.83 4.31
CA GLY A 22 14.48 2.87 3.63
C GLY A 22 15.00 4.30 3.47
N PRO A 23 16.31 4.59 3.70
CA PRO A 23 16.91 5.89 3.40
C PRO A 23 17.23 6.02 1.89
N TYR A 24 16.21 6.07 1.05
CA TYR A 24 16.33 6.06 -0.42
C TYR A 24 17.04 7.29 -1.01
N THR A 25 17.31 8.32 -0.22
CA THR A 25 18.19 9.43 -0.60
C THR A 25 19.66 9.02 -0.77
N GLN A 26 20.02 7.81 -0.35
CA GLN A 26 21.36 7.25 -0.51
C GLN A 26 21.39 6.30 -1.71
N PRO A 27 22.34 6.50 -2.66
CA PRO A 27 22.52 5.59 -3.80
C PRO A 27 22.76 4.14 -3.35
N GLY A 28 22.20 3.19 -4.08
CA GLY A 28 22.35 1.76 -3.83
C GLY A 28 21.38 1.17 -2.79
N VAL A 29 20.66 1.99 -2.03
CA VAL A 29 19.72 1.50 -1.00
C VAL A 29 18.51 0.80 -1.60
N LEU A 30 17.96 1.33 -2.70
CA LEU A 30 16.83 0.72 -3.38
C LEU A 30 17.19 -0.67 -3.91
N GLU A 31 18.33 -0.78 -4.57
CA GLU A 31 18.86 -2.05 -5.08
C GLU A 31 19.07 -3.05 -3.95
N ALA A 32 19.72 -2.63 -2.87
CA ALA A 32 19.96 -3.50 -1.72
C ALA A 32 18.64 -3.96 -1.05
N THR A 33 17.62 -3.10 -1.03
CA THR A 33 16.30 -3.46 -0.50
C THR A 33 15.65 -4.54 -1.36
N ILE A 34 15.62 -4.39 -2.68
CA ILE A 34 15.05 -5.38 -3.60
C ILE A 34 15.84 -6.70 -3.52
N GLU A 35 17.18 -6.61 -3.50
CA GLU A 35 18.05 -7.79 -3.35
C GLU A 35 17.79 -8.55 -2.06
N GLY A 36 17.57 -7.84 -0.95
CA GLY A 36 17.22 -8.45 0.33
C GLY A 36 15.92 -9.27 0.26
N TYR A 37 14.88 -8.72 -0.37
CA TYR A 37 13.63 -9.47 -0.58
C TYR A 37 13.83 -10.69 -1.47
N LEU A 38 14.53 -10.52 -2.60
CA LEU A 38 14.82 -11.65 -3.51
C LEU A 38 15.60 -12.74 -2.81
N GLY A 39 16.65 -12.38 -2.04
CA GLY A 39 17.46 -13.35 -1.29
C GLY A 39 16.62 -14.16 -0.30
N ASN A 40 15.77 -13.50 0.49
CA ASN A 40 14.89 -14.17 1.44
C ASN A 40 13.94 -15.18 0.74
N TRP A 41 13.41 -14.84 -0.42
CA TRP A 41 12.55 -15.76 -1.18
C TRP A 41 13.34 -16.85 -1.90
N GLU A 42 14.57 -16.56 -2.34
CA GLU A 42 15.50 -17.56 -2.89
C GLU A 42 15.86 -18.62 -1.83
N ASP A 43 15.98 -18.26 -0.57
CA ASP A 43 16.18 -19.21 0.52
C ASP A 43 14.98 -20.16 0.70
N ILE A 44 13.77 -19.66 0.43
CA ILE A 44 12.54 -20.45 0.54
C ILE A 44 12.33 -21.32 -0.70
N TYR A 45 12.42 -20.74 -1.91
CA TYR A 45 12.02 -21.37 -3.17
C TYR A 45 13.20 -21.87 -4.02
N GLY A 46 14.41 -21.52 -3.63
CA GLY A 46 15.65 -21.87 -4.33
C GLY A 46 16.07 -20.80 -5.35
N LYS A 47 17.39 -20.63 -5.47
CA LYS A 47 18.02 -19.69 -6.41
C LYS A 47 18.28 -20.35 -7.77
N ASN A 48 18.08 -19.59 -8.85
CA ASN A 48 18.51 -19.98 -10.19
C ASN A 48 19.68 -19.09 -10.65
N LEU A 49 20.87 -19.68 -10.72
CA LEU A 49 22.10 -18.94 -11.04
C LEU A 49 22.17 -18.42 -12.47
N ASN A 50 21.28 -18.89 -13.36
CA ASN A 50 21.21 -18.42 -14.74
C ASN A 50 20.51 -17.05 -14.87
N TYR A 51 19.77 -16.64 -13.84
CA TYR A 51 19.06 -15.36 -13.83
C TYR A 51 19.80 -14.34 -12.94
N THR A 52 20.21 -13.24 -13.55
CA THR A 52 21.03 -12.20 -12.90
C THR A 52 20.28 -10.91 -12.65
N THR A 53 19.23 -10.61 -13.45
CA THR A 53 18.43 -9.41 -13.25
C THR A 53 17.40 -9.61 -12.15
N THR A 54 17.08 -8.55 -11.40
CA THR A 54 16.06 -8.59 -10.35
C THR A 54 14.70 -9.05 -10.88
N GLY A 55 14.33 -8.61 -12.08
CA GLY A 55 13.08 -8.99 -12.73
C GLY A 55 13.00 -10.47 -13.08
N ASP A 56 14.04 -11.04 -13.73
CA ASP A 56 14.06 -12.45 -14.10
C ASP A 56 14.09 -13.37 -12.87
N ARG A 57 14.85 -12.97 -11.83
CA ARG A 57 14.89 -13.70 -10.56
C ARG A 57 13.54 -13.71 -9.88
N PHE A 58 12.85 -12.56 -9.87
CA PHE A 58 11.51 -12.48 -9.29
C PHE A 58 10.50 -13.34 -10.06
N LYS A 59 10.52 -13.28 -11.39
CA LYS A 59 9.67 -14.14 -12.23
C LYS A 59 9.92 -15.62 -11.96
N GLU A 60 11.18 -16.03 -11.85
CA GLU A 60 11.56 -17.42 -11.54
C GLU A 60 11.07 -17.84 -10.15
N LEU A 61 11.11 -16.93 -9.16
CA LEU A 61 10.58 -17.20 -7.83
C LEU A 61 9.08 -17.43 -7.84
N LEU A 62 8.32 -16.63 -8.59
CA LEU A 62 6.87 -16.81 -8.77
C LEU A 62 6.57 -18.17 -9.41
N ARG A 63 7.33 -18.56 -10.47
CA ARG A 63 7.19 -19.86 -11.11
C ARG A 63 7.47 -21.02 -10.13
N ARG A 64 8.57 -20.95 -9.37
CA ARG A 64 8.95 -21.99 -8.39
C ARG A 64 7.95 -22.09 -7.24
N ALA A 65 7.44 -20.96 -6.77
CA ALA A 65 6.39 -20.93 -5.76
C ALA A 65 5.14 -21.66 -6.26
N TYR A 66 4.75 -21.41 -7.51
CA TYR A 66 3.63 -22.10 -8.14
C TYR A 66 3.90 -23.61 -8.29
N GLU A 67 5.07 -24.01 -8.77
CA GLU A 67 5.42 -25.42 -8.90
C GLU A 67 5.43 -26.18 -7.56
N ARG A 68 5.90 -25.50 -6.50
CA ARG A 68 5.97 -26.08 -5.16
C ARG A 68 4.62 -26.21 -4.46
N THR A 69 3.72 -25.27 -4.68
CA THR A 69 2.46 -25.16 -3.92
C THR A 69 1.22 -25.53 -4.72
N GLY A 70 1.30 -25.56 -6.05
CA GLY A 70 0.14 -25.65 -6.94
C GLY A 70 -0.75 -24.40 -6.94
N GLN A 71 -0.36 -23.35 -6.21
CA GLN A 71 -1.15 -22.13 -6.05
C GLN A 71 -0.43 -20.93 -6.67
N ARG A 72 -1.20 -20.09 -7.36
CA ARG A 72 -0.70 -18.81 -7.88
C ARG A 72 -0.38 -17.86 -6.74
N ALA A 73 0.64 -17.02 -6.93
CA ALA A 73 1.14 -16.12 -5.90
C ALA A 73 0.26 -14.88 -5.70
N VAL A 74 0.24 -14.40 -4.48
CA VAL A 74 -0.25 -13.08 -4.08
C VAL A 74 0.97 -12.17 -3.89
N VAL A 75 0.97 -11.00 -4.54
CA VAL A 75 2.02 -9.99 -4.38
C VAL A 75 1.43 -8.74 -3.73
N LEU A 76 2.04 -8.29 -2.65
CA LEU A 76 1.63 -7.11 -1.90
C LEU A 76 2.81 -6.15 -1.85
N ILE A 77 2.64 -4.93 -2.37
CA ILE A 77 3.69 -3.89 -2.37
C ILE A 77 3.14 -2.66 -1.67
N ASP A 78 3.74 -2.32 -0.53
CA ASP A 78 3.39 -1.15 0.24
C ASP A 78 4.36 0.00 -0.05
N GLU A 79 3.83 1.23 -0.11
CA GLU A 79 4.55 2.47 -0.41
C GLU A 79 5.39 2.35 -1.72
N TYR A 80 4.75 1.85 -2.79
CA TYR A 80 5.42 1.54 -4.08
C TYR A 80 6.17 2.72 -4.71
N ASP A 81 5.79 3.94 -4.38
CA ASP A 81 6.30 5.20 -4.91
C ASP A 81 7.31 5.89 -3.98
N LYS A 82 7.43 5.44 -2.73
CA LYS A 82 8.30 6.05 -1.72
C LYS A 82 9.76 6.18 -2.17
N PRO A 83 10.41 5.20 -2.83
CA PRO A 83 11.79 5.35 -3.28
C PRO A 83 11.99 6.52 -4.26
N ILE A 84 10.94 6.88 -5.02
CA ILE A 84 10.99 8.05 -5.93
C ILE A 84 10.67 9.32 -5.17
N LEU A 85 9.65 9.31 -4.30
CA LEU A 85 9.22 10.48 -3.54
C LEU A 85 10.32 11.02 -2.61
N ASP A 86 11.10 10.13 -1.99
CA ASP A 86 12.18 10.52 -1.08
C ASP A 86 13.30 11.29 -1.79
N VAL A 87 13.47 11.10 -3.10
CA VAL A 87 14.53 11.76 -3.90
C VAL A 87 14.00 12.81 -4.87
N LEU A 88 12.68 12.98 -4.93
CA LEU A 88 12.04 13.94 -5.82
C LEU A 88 12.55 15.36 -5.53
N ASP A 89 12.98 16.06 -6.58
CA ASP A 89 13.48 17.44 -6.51
C ASP A 89 14.67 17.67 -5.55
N THR A 90 15.35 16.62 -5.07
CA THR A 90 16.51 16.77 -4.19
C THR A 90 17.78 17.19 -4.93
N GLY A 91 17.81 17.00 -6.26
CA GLY A 91 19.02 17.22 -7.07
C GLY A 91 20.16 16.25 -6.75
N THR A 92 19.86 15.13 -6.09
CA THR A 92 20.86 14.09 -5.78
C THR A 92 21.22 13.30 -7.03
N TYR A 93 22.52 13.02 -7.21
CA TYR A 93 23.04 12.27 -8.35
C TYR A 93 23.61 10.92 -7.90
N THR A 94 23.57 9.98 -8.83
CA THR A 94 24.28 8.69 -8.75
C THR A 94 25.02 8.42 -10.06
N CYS A 95 25.75 7.31 -10.14
CA CYS A 95 26.30 6.79 -11.38
C CYS A 95 25.63 5.48 -11.74
N ASN A 96 25.29 5.31 -13.02
CA ASN A 96 24.82 4.01 -13.52
C ASN A 96 26.01 3.02 -13.63
N HIS A 97 25.68 1.79 -14.02
CA HIS A 97 26.68 0.71 -14.14
C HIS A 97 27.77 0.94 -15.21
N VAL A 98 27.59 1.90 -16.10
CA VAL A 98 28.62 2.34 -17.09
C VAL A 98 29.37 3.60 -16.68
N GLY A 99 29.09 4.14 -15.47
CA GLY A 99 29.76 5.30 -14.90
C GLY A 99 29.20 6.65 -15.33
N GLU A 100 28.05 6.70 -16.00
CA GLU A 100 27.40 7.94 -16.37
C GLU A 100 26.63 8.52 -15.19
N LYS A 101 26.77 9.83 -14.99
CA LYS A 101 26.08 10.57 -13.93
C LYS A 101 24.61 10.82 -14.32
N LEU A 102 23.67 10.44 -13.45
CA LEU A 102 22.25 10.69 -13.63
C LEU A 102 21.59 11.10 -12.30
N LEU A 103 20.40 11.68 -12.37
CA LEU A 103 19.62 11.98 -11.18
C LEU A 103 19.22 10.67 -10.47
N LEU A 104 19.34 10.65 -9.16
CA LEU A 104 18.95 9.48 -8.35
C LEU A 104 17.45 9.14 -8.52
N GLU A 105 16.63 10.16 -8.71
CA GLU A 105 15.22 10.02 -9.04
C GLU A 105 14.98 9.21 -10.32
N ASP A 106 15.70 9.53 -11.40
CA ASP A 106 15.60 8.82 -12.67
C ASP A 106 16.11 7.39 -12.55
N HIS A 107 17.20 7.20 -11.81
CA HIS A 107 17.75 5.89 -11.52
C HIS A 107 16.76 5.00 -10.77
N HIS A 108 16.13 5.49 -9.70
CA HIS A 108 15.10 4.77 -8.97
C HIS A 108 13.88 4.44 -9.85
N ARG A 109 13.48 5.39 -10.70
CA ARG A 109 12.38 5.19 -11.65
C ARG A 109 12.68 4.05 -12.63
N GLU A 110 13.90 3.97 -13.15
CA GLU A 110 14.31 2.89 -14.04
C GLU A 110 14.36 1.52 -13.36
N ILE A 111 14.89 1.45 -12.13
CA ILE A 111 14.93 0.22 -11.34
C ILE A 111 13.51 -0.29 -11.09
N LEU A 112 12.62 0.55 -10.58
CA LEU A 112 11.24 0.16 -10.30
C LEU A 112 10.47 -0.21 -11.56
N LYS A 113 10.67 0.53 -12.66
CA LYS A 113 10.07 0.19 -13.96
C LYS A 113 10.51 -1.19 -14.45
N SER A 114 11.81 -1.48 -14.36
CA SER A 114 12.35 -2.80 -14.71
C SER A 114 11.74 -3.90 -13.83
N PHE A 115 11.70 -3.68 -12.52
CA PHE A 115 11.15 -4.65 -11.57
C PHE A 115 9.66 -4.90 -11.80
N TYR A 116 8.84 -3.84 -11.93
CA TYR A 116 7.39 -3.99 -12.14
C TYR A 116 7.03 -4.53 -13.52
N SER A 117 7.89 -4.38 -14.52
CA SER A 117 7.66 -4.97 -15.85
C SER A 117 7.58 -6.50 -15.82
N THR A 118 8.15 -7.11 -14.79
CA THR A 118 8.11 -8.56 -14.56
C THR A 118 6.68 -9.10 -14.47
N PHE A 119 5.77 -8.32 -13.89
CA PHE A 119 4.38 -8.75 -13.73
C PHE A 119 3.68 -9.07 -15.05
N LYS A 120 4.04 -8.36 -16.13
CA LYS A 120 3.49 -8.61 -17.46
C LYS A 120 3.82 -10.02 -17.98
N GLY A 121 5.01 -10.49 -17.67
CA GLY A 121 5.48 -11.81 -18.12
C GLY A 121 5.24 -12.94 -17.12
N ALA A 122 4.67 -12.64 -15.95
CA ALA A 122 4.44 -13.59 -14.86
C ALA A 122 2.94 -13.85 -14.59
N ASP A 123 2.07 -13.39 -15.46
CA ASP A 123 0.60 -13.46 -15.32
C ASP A 123 0.07 -14.85 -14.94
N GLU A 124 0.65 -15.90 -15.53
CA GLU A 124 0.24 -17.28 -15.29
C GLU A 124 0.48 -17.74 -13.84
N TYR A 125 1.44 -17.12 -13.14
CA TYR A 125 1.81 -17.42 -11.76
C TYR A 125 1.17 -16.49 -10.74
N LEU A 126 0.46 -15.45 -11.18
CA LEU A 126 -0.13 -14.45 -10.31
C LEU A 126 -1.62 -14.69 -10.06
N LYS A 127 -2.01 -14.73 -8.80
CA LYS A 127 -3.41 -14.73 -8.34
C LYS A 127 -3.92 -13.31 -8.14
N PHE A 128 -3.13 -12.47 -7.50
CA PHE A 128 -3.52 -11.13 -7.10
C PHE A 128 -2.28 -10.25 -6.88
N VAL A 129 -2.34 -9.00 -7.28
CA VAL A 129 -1.31 -7.99 -7.00
C VAL A 129 -1.98 -6.76 -6.41
N LEU A 130 -1.50 -6.31 -5.25
CA LEU A 130 -1.93 -5.07 -4.60
C LEU A 130 -0.73 -4.15 -4.43
N LEU A 131 -0.88 -2.91 -4.88
CA LEU A 131 0.09 -1.86 -4.63
C LEU A 131 -0.59 -0.73 -3.87
N THR A 132 0.05 -0.23 -2.81
CA THR A 132 -0.37 0.96 -2.07
C THR A 132 0.71 2.02 -2.15
N GLY A 133 0.32 3.30 -2.16
CA GLY A 133 1.23 4.43 -2.23
C GLY A 133 0.53 5.76 -2.06
N VAL A 134 1.29 6.84 -2.08
CA VAL A 134 0.80 8.21 -1.84
C VAL A 134 0.41 8.92 -3.14
N THR A 135 1.14 8.65 -4.24
CA THR A 135 0.91 9.31 -5.53
C THR A 135 -0.06 8.53 -6.41
N LYS A 136 -0.77 9.27 -7.27
CA LYS A 136 -1.59 8.62 -8.29
C LYS A 136 -0.70 7.90 -9.30
N PHE A 137 -1.06 6.67 -9.62
CA PHE A 137 -0.40 5.80 -10.57
C PHE A 137 -0.04 6.44 -11.92
N SER A 138 -0.93 7.23 -12.48
CA SER A 138 -0.73 7.90 -13.77
C SER A 138 0.45 8.89 -13.79
N GLN A 139 0.91 9.34 -12.63
CA GLN A 139 2.02 10.30 -12.52
C GLN A 139 3.38 9.61 -12.42
N VAL A 140 3.42 8.32 -12.13
CA VAL A 140 4.66 7.56 -11.98
C VAL A 140 4.80 6.63 -13.19
N SER A 141 5.62 7.01 -14.17
CA SER A 141 5.82 6.28 -15.44
C SER A 141 6.41 4.86 -15.30
N VAL A 142 6.59 4.38 -14.07
CA VAL A 142 7.20 3.07 -13.76
C VAL A 142 6.35 1.87 -14.18
N PHE A 143 5.06 2.07 -14.45
CA PHE A 143 4.14 0.98 -14.74
C PHE A 143 3.82 0.79 -16.23
N SER A 144 4.55 1.45 -17.12
CA SER A 144 4.33 1.29 -18.56
C SER A 144 4.49 -0.17 -19.07
N GLY A 145 5.15 -1.00 -18.28
CA GLY A 145 5.29 -2.44 -18.52
C GLY A 145 4.28 -3.34 -17.79
N PHE A 146 3.39 -2.78 -16.97
CA PHE A 146 2.39 -3.55 -16.24
C PHE A 146 1.08 -3.59 -17.06
N ASN A 147 0.42 -4.75 -17.16
CA ASN A 147 -0.84 -4.89 -17.89
C ASN A 147 -1.96 -4.16 -17.12
N GLN A 148 -2.03 -2.84 -17.30
CA GLN A 148 -3.07 -1.94 -16.81
C GLN A 148 -3.62 -2.32 -15.42
N PRO A 149 -2.89 -2.08 -14.33
CA PRO A 149 -3.44 -2.26 -13.01
C PRO A 149 -4.66 -1.33 -12.88
N LYS A 150 -5.69 -1.82 -12.22
CA LYS A 150 -6.88 -1.02 -11.99
C LYS A 150 -6.61 -0.08 -10.82
N ASP A 151 -6.65 1.23 -11.08
CA ASP A 151 -6.68 2.23 -10.01
C ASP A 151 -8.07 2.21 -9.37
N ILE A 152 -8.11 1.82 -8.09
CA ILE A 152 -9.35 1.77 -7.30
C ILE A 152 -9.45 2.89 -6.28
N SER A 153 -8.47 3.80 -6.24
CA SER A 153 -8.42 4.89 -5.26
C SER A 153 -9.67 5.77 -5.27
N MET A 154 -10.31 5.89 -6.45
CA MET A 154 -11.49 6.72 -6.68
C MET A 154 -12.69 5.90 -7.17
N ASP A 155 -12.66 4.58 -7.03
CA ASP A 155 -13.74 3.70 -7.48
C ASP A 155 -14.75 3.51 -6.33
N GLU A 156 -15.97 4.00 -6.52
CA GLU A 156 -17.06 3.96 -5.54
C GLU A 156 -17.32 2.56 -4.96
N ARG A 157 -17.02 1.50 -5.72
CA ARG A 157 -17.16 0.11 -5.26
C ARG A 157 -16.21 -0.27 -4.14
N TYR A 158 -15.14 0.50 -3.91
CA TYR A 158 -14.10 0.25 -2.92
C TYR A 158 -13.99 1.38 -1.90
N GLU A 159 -14.98 2.29 -1.84
CA GLU A 159 -14.94 3.48 -0.99
C GLU A 159 -14.72 3.17 0.49
N SER A 160 -15.31 2.08 0.98
CA SER A 160 -15.20 1.66 2.37
C SER A 160 -13.96 0.80 2.68
N LEU A 161 -13.09 0.52 1.68
CA LEU A 161 -11.97 -0.41 1.85
C LEU A 161 -10.96 0.07 2.91
N CYS A 162 -10.73 1.38 3.00
CA CYS A 162 -9.70 1.97 3.86
C CYS A 162 -10.26 2.86 4.96
N GLY A 163 -11.54 2.73 5.29
CA GLY A 163 -12.20 3.52 6.33
C GLY A 163 -13.19 2.71 7.14
N ILE A 164 -13.78 3.36 8.12
CA ILE A 164 -14.88 2.81 8.92
C ILE A 164 -16.16 3.53 8.50
N THR A 165 -17.18 2.80 8.08
CA THR A 165 -18.47 3.38 7.72
C THR A 165 -19.26 3.78 8.97
N GLN A 166 -20.29 4.62 8.81
CA GLN A 166 -21.19 4.97 9.91
C GLN A 166 -21.86 3.73 10.51
N GLU A 167 -22.30 2.79 9.67
CA GLU A 167 -22.96 1.55 10.12
C GLU A 167 -21.99 0.67 10.92
N GLU A 168 -20.75 0.55 10.47
CA GLU A 168 -19.72 -0.20 11.20
C GLU A 168 -19.36 0.47 12.52
N LEU A 169 -19.26 1.81 12.53
CA LEU A 169 -19.01 2.57 13.75
C LEU A 169 -20.10 2.28 14.79
N GLU A 170 -21.37 2.38 14.42
CA GLU A 170 -22.50 2.15 15.32
C GLU A 170 -22.59 0.69 15.78
N LYS A 171 -22.30 -0.26 14.88
CA LYS A 171 -22.38 -1.69 15.16
C LYS A 171 -21.26 -2.19 16.06
N TYR A 172 -20.04 -1.75 15.83
CA TYR A 172 -18.86 -2.34 16.48
C TYR A 172 -18.30 -1.49 17.62
N PHE A 173 -18.66 -0.19 17.69
CA PHE A 173 -18.10 0.75 18.66
C PHE A 173 -19.16 1.42 19.55
N ALA A 174 -20.34 0.81 19.71
CA ALA A 174 -21.41 1.35 20.54
C ALA A 174 -20.95 1.62 21.99
N GLU A 175 -20.18 0.70 22.60
CA GLU A 175 -19.70 0.85 23.97
C GLU A 175 -18.66 1.97 24.10
N PRO A 176 -17.61 2.07 23.27
CA PRO A 176 -16.70 3.22 23.25
C PRO A 176 -17.41 4.58 23.06
N ILE A 177 -18.40 4.64 22.18
CA ILE A 177 -19.20 5.86 21.96
C ILE A 177 -19.94 6.24 23.24
N SER A 178 -20.56 5.29 23.94
CA SER A 178 -21.27 5.53 25.20
C SER A 178 -20.32 6.01 26.30
N ARG A 179 -19.10 5.50 26.38
CA ARG A 179 -18.08 5.96 27.34
C ARG A 179 -17.66 7.41 27.08
N LEU A 180 -17.44 7.77 25.80
CA LEU A 180 -17.17 9.15 25.43
C LEU A 180 -18.36 10.06 25.77
N ALA A 181 -19.59 9.67 25.41
CA ALA A 181 -20.78 10.43 25.72
C ALA A 181 -20.91 10.73 27.22
N THR A 182 -20.67 9.72 28.06
CA THR A 182 -20.66 9.87 29.53
C THR A 182 -19.56 10.85 29.99
N LYS A 183 -18.34 10.71 29.47
CA LYS A 183 -17.21 11.60 29.83
C LYS A 183 -17.47 13.06 29.47
N TYR A 184 -18.10 13.30 28.32
CA TYR A 184 -18.38 14.67 27.83
C TYR A 184 -19.76 15.17 28.18
N GLU A 185 -20.49 14.44 29.06
CA GLU A 185 -21.81 14.82 29.57
C GLU A 185 -22.83 15.15 28.47
N CYS A 186 -22.82 14.35 27.39
CA CYS A 186 -23.72 14.49 26.26
C CYS A 186 -24.45 13.18 25.94
N THR A 187 -25.45 13.24 25.09
CA THR A 187 -26.17 12.04 24.62
C THR A 187 -25.31 11.26 23.61
N VAL A 188 -25.64 9.99 23.44
CA VAL A 188 -24.97 9.12 22.44
C VAL A 188 -25.12 9.69 21.03
N GLU A 189 -26.26 10.25 20.68
CA GLU A 189 -26.50 10.86 19.36
C GLU A 189 -25.66 12.13 19.17
N GLU A 190 -25.58 13.00 20.17
CA GLU A 190 -24.69 14.18 20.12
C GLU A 190 -23.23 13.78 20.00
N MET A 191 -22.83 12.69 20.65
CA MET A 191 -21.47 12.15 20.52
C MET A 191 -21.21 11.60 19.12
N LYS A 192 -22.13 10.88 18.51
CA LYS A 192 -22.01 10.44 17.11
C LYS A 192 -21.86 11.62 16.16
N ASP A 193 -22.67 12.66 16.31
CA ASP A 193 -22.57 13.89 15.52
C ASP A 193 -21.24 14.60 15.73
N TRP A 194 -20.70 14.57 16.93
CA TRP A 194 -19.38 15.14 17.22
C TRP A 194 -18.26 14.33 16.55
N LEU A 195 -18.25 13.00 16.71
CA LEU A 195 -17.29 12.11 16.04
C LEU A 195 -17.35 12.29 14.51
N LYS A 196 -18.56 12.44 13.96
CA LYS A 196 -18.76 12.69 12.55
C LYS A 196 -18.10 14.00 12.11
N ARG A 197 -18.36 15.10 12.81
CA ARG A 197 -17.74 16.40 12.50
C ARG A 197 -16.22 16.42 12.64
N GLN A 198 -15.68 15.62 13.58
CA GLN A 198 -14.26 15.62 13.89
C GLN A 198 -13.45 14.67 13.01
N TYR A 199 -13.99 13.48 12.69
CA TYR A 199 -13.24 12.38 12.09
C TYR A 199 -13.83 11.85 10.78
N ASP A 200 -15.04 12.29 10.40
CA ASP A 200 -15.62 12.03 9.10
C ASP A 200 -15.19 13.14 8.13
N GLY A 201 -14.66 12.80 7.02
CA GLY A 201 -14.17 13.80 6.05
C GLY A 201 -13.22 13.21 5.02
N TYR A 202 -13.00 11.91 5.05
CA TYR A 202 -12.30 11.22 3.96
C TYR A 202 -13.28 10.98 2.82
N HIS A 203 -13.24 11.88 1.83
CA HIS A 203 -13.93 11.69 0.57
C HIS A 203 -12.89 11.34 -0.50
N PHE A 204 -12.92 10.13 -0.99
CA PHE A 204 -12.08 9.70 -2.12
C PHE A 204 -12.65 10.18 -3.47
N SER A 205 -13.95 10.50 -3.54
CA SER A 205 -14.60 11.17 -4.67
C SER A 205 -15.71 12.12 -4.19
N THR A 206 -16.20 12.98 -5.10
CA THR A 206 -17.25 13.97 -4.81
C THR A 206 -18.61 13.38 -4.45
N ASN A 207 -18.86 12.10 -4.78
CA ASN A 207 -20.13 11.40 -4.59
C ASN A 207 -20.03 10.25 -3.58
N MET A 208 -18.86 10.06 -2.95
CA MET A 208 -18.67 8.96 -1.98
C MET A 208 -19.29 9.28 -0.63
N ALA A 209 -19.77 8.25 0.04
CA ALA A 209 -20.14 8.32 1.44
C ALA A 209 -18.92 8.73 2.27
N ALA A 210 -19.13 9.61 3.23
CA ALA A 210 -18.09 9.99 4.16
C ALA A 210 -17.72 8.79 5.05
N ILE A 211 -16.43 8.54 5.22
CA ILE A 211 -15.91 7.47 6.05
C ILE A 211 -14.98 8.01 7.12
N TYR A 212 -14.98 7.36 8.28
CA TYR A 212 -14.10 7.72 9.38
C TYR A 212 -12.68 7.24 9.13
N ASN A 213 -11.70 8.09 9.46
CA ASN A 213 -10.31 7.69 9.50
C ASN A 213 -10.08 6.68 10.64
N PRO A 214 -9.66 5.42 10.33
CA PRO A 214 -9.50 4.38 11.35
C PRO A 214 -8.51 4.76 12.43
N PHE A 215 -7.37 5.37 12.05
CA PHE A 215 -6.36 5.79 13.02
C PHE A 215 -6.92 6.80 14.02
N SER A 216 -7.60 7.84 13.54
CA SER A 216 -8.15 8.88 14.40
C SER A 216 -9.25 8.37 15.32
N ILE A 217 -10.19 7.59 14.78
CA ILE A 217 -11.32 7.10 15.55
C ILE A 217 -10.91 6.06 16.60
N LEU A 218 -9.98 5.15 16.24
CA LEU A 218 -9.48 4.14 17.18
C LEU A 218 -8.68 4.77 18.32
N ASN A 219 -7.85 5.78 18.03
CA ASN A 219 -7.16 6.54 19.08
C ASN A 219 -8.13 7.31 19.99
N ALA A 220 -9.19 7.91 19.44
CA ALA A 220 -10.22 8.58 20.23
C ALA A 220 -10.89 7.61 21.21
N PHE A 221 -11.16 6.39 20.80
CA PHE A 221 -11.75 5.36 21.66
C PHE A 221 -10.75 4.78 22.68
N ASP A 222 -9.49 4.56 22.28
CA ASP A 222 -8.46 4.03 23.18
C ASP A 222 -8.12 5.04 24.30
N MET A 223 -7.85 6.29 23.91
CA MET A 223 -7.56 7.35 24.87
C MET A 223 -8.80 7.88 25.59
N ASN A 224 -10.00 7.45 25.18
CA ASN A 224 -11.28 7.97 25.63
C ASN A 224 -11.34 9.50 25.56
N GLU A 225 -10.86 10.09 24.46
CA GLU A 225 -10.73 11.53 24.29
C GLU A 225 -10.84 11.95 22.81
N ILE A 226 -11.50 13.10 22.55
CA ILE A 226 -11.62 13.69 21.21
C ILE A 226 -10.49 14.71 21.02
N ARG A 227 -9.57 14.44 20.08
CA ARG A 227 -8.44 15.28 19.69
C ARG A 227 -8.16 15.18 18.19
N ASP A 228 -7.32 16.09 17.69
CA ASP A 228 -6.81 16.05 16.31
C ASP A 228 -5.66 15.03 16.16
N TYR A 229 -5.96 13.73 16.25
CA TYR A 229 -4.96 12.66 16.18
C TYR A 229 -4.19 12.62 14.85
N TRP A 230 -4.79 13.09 13.78
CA TRP A 230 -4.16 13.13 12.46
C TRP A 230 -2.89 13.98 12.41
N PHE A 231 -2.85 15.08 13.15
CA PHE A 231 -1.69 15.98 13.15
C PHE A 231 -0.50 15.46 13.97
N ALA A 232 -0.69 14.47 14.83
CA ALA A 232 0.36 13.95 15.71
C ALA A 232 1.37 13.07 15.00
N THR A 233 1.04 12.50 13.82
CA THR A 233 1.88 11.57 13.06
C THR A 233 2.25 12.06 11.66
N GLY A 234 1.60 13.11 11.16
CA GLY A 234 1.89 13.72 9.88
C GLY A 234 3.02 14.73 9.99
N SER A 235 4.11 14.57 9.25
CA SER A 235 5.03 15.68 9.01
C SER A 235 4.20 16.85 8.44
N SER A 236 4.48 18.08 8.88
CA SER A 236 3.78 19.31 8.51
C SER A 236 3.72 19.64 7.01
N ARG A 237 4.16 18.72 6.15
CA ARG A 237 4.09 18.75 4.68
C ARG A 237 2.95 17.92 4.09
N CYS A 238 2.22 17.15 4.90
CA CYS A 238 1.07 16.39 4.40
C CYS A 238 -0.17 17.30 4.27
N LYS A 239 -0.12 18.26 3.36
CA LYS A 239 -1.34 18.76 2.72
C LYS A 239 -1.92 17.57 1.97
N ILE A 240 -3.04 17.06 2.51
CA ILE A 240 -4.01 16.17 1.87
C ILE A 240 -3.59 15.70 0.46
N HIS A 241 -2.67 14.75 0.39
CA HIS A 241 -2.48 13.98 -0.83
C HIS A 241 -3.21 12.67 -0.60
N GLN A 242 -4.26 12.49 -1.37
CA GLN A 242 -5.04 11.26 -1.43
C GLN A 242 -4.08 10.09 -1.63
N ARG A 243 -3.99 9.21 -0.63
CA ARG A 243 -3.24 7.95 -0.78
C ARG A 243 -3.90 7.18 -1.91
N GLY A 244 -3.14 6.89 -2.94
CA GLY A 244 -3.58 6.02 -4.02
C GLY A 244 -3.52 4.57 -3.56
N ILE A 245 -4.59 3.82 -3.77
CA ILE A 245 -4.59 2.37 -3.61
C ILE A 245 -4.79 1.76 -4.98
N LEU A 246 -3.82 0.98 -5.38
CA LEU A 246 -3.83 0.31 -6.66
C LEU A 246 -4.04 -1.17 -6.45
N ILE A 247 -5.07 -1.73 -7.07
CA ILE A 247 -5.25 -3.17 -7.11
C ILE A 247 -5.13 -3.62 -8.56
N GLY A 248 -4.16 -4.48 -8.82
CA GLY A 248 -4.14 -5.28 -10.03
C GLY A 248 -5.00 -6.52 -9.80
N ILE A 249 -6.28 -6.47 -10.13
CA ILE A 249 -7.12 -7.67 -10.12
C ILE A 249 -7.08 -8.27 -11.51
N ARG A 250 -6.67 -9.53 -11.59
CA ARG A 250 -7.03 -10.40 -12.70
C ARG A 250 -8.03 -11.42 -12.17
N MET A 251 -9.24 -11.38 -12.70
CA MET A 251 -10.21 -12.47 -12.57
C MET A 251 -9.85 -13.59 -13.53
#